data_e945d418fd8f435ae8d6b3a2c96e8ef8
#
_entry.id   e945d418fd8f435ae8d6b3a2c96e8ef8
#
_cell.length_a   1.000
_cell.length_b   1.000
_cell.length_c   1.000
_cell.angle_alpha   90.00
_cell.angle_beta   90.00
_cell.angle_gamma   90.00
#
_symmetry.space_group_name_H-M   'P 1'
#
loop_
_entity.id
_entity.type
_entity.pdbx_description
1 polymer ?
#
loop_
_entity_poly.entity_id
_entity_poly.type
_entity_poly.pdbx_seq_one_letter_code
_entity_poly.pdbx_strand_id
1 'polypeptide(L)'
;MNRASRTMVRYAERYCAHGLSLLSTEPNTKHPAYAGWNKPENAISPSFWNIHPRHGIAALLGPSGLVSVDVDDEAVAEPVLQTFGVDLLALRAAGPCIVGRHYRLMFRAPDMDLIHRTLKWPKKEEPRSSSVIVEFRAGLISDTLPPTIHPGTGMPYRWENPPRSGFPSVPDQIMALWQDWNEFKRKALSLCPWAPAPAPAPRLRTRTQIRGSGSVIDAFNAAHDVAQILEQQGYQRRGKRFASPGTEHAAGIVLTDEGRVFCHHAGDPLSSEHSHDAFDVYRLLQHGGDFRSAVKAAAQALGLNE
;
A
#
# COMPACT_ATOMS: atom_id res chain seq x y z
N MET A 1 23.38 20.63 -25.37
CA MET A 1 22.18 19.88 -24.85
C MET A 1 21.56 19.12 -26.00
N ASN A 2 21.46 17.80 -25.91
CA ASN A 2 20.86 16.98 -26.96
C ASN A 2 19.31 17.06 -26.93
N ARG A 3 18.65 16.50 -28.00
CA ARG A 3 17.18 16.55 -28.12
C ARG A 3 16.46 15.90 -26.94
N ALA A 4 16.98 14.78 -26.43
CA ALA A 4 16.40 14.05 -25.31
C ALA A 4 16.45 14.88 -24.02
N SER A 5 17.60 15.49 -23.68
CA SER A 5 17.72 16.39 -22.53
C SER A 5 16.69 17.52 -22.58
N ARG A 6 16.57 18.18 -23.74
CA ARG A 6 15.60 19.29 -23.91
C ARG A 6 14.16 18.84 -23.67
N THR A 7 13.82 17.63 -24.10
CA THR A 7 12.48 17.07 -23.89
C THR A 7 12.22 16.83 -22.41
N MET A 8 13.12 16.13 -21.70
CA MET A 8 12.97 15.82 -20.28
C MET A 8 12.87 17.09 -19.42
N VAL A 9 13.78 18.04 -19.63
CA VAL A 9 13.77 19.34 -18.91
C VAL A 9 12.44 20.07 -19.10
N ARG A 10 11.94 20.17 -20.33
CA ARG A 10 10.64 20.83 -20.61
C ARG A 10 9.46 20.18 -19.89
N TYR A 11 9.46 18.84 -19.79
CA TYR A 11 8.43 18.14 -19.00
C TYR A 11 8.58 18.46 -17.52
N ALA A 12 9.80 18.38 -16.97
CA ALA A 12 10.07 18.67 -15.56
C ALA A 12 9.70 20.12 -15.19
N GLU A 13 10.05 21.09 -16.04
CA GLU A 13 9.67 22.52 -15.86
C GLU A 13 8.15 22.69 -15.81
N ARG A 14 7.40 22.04 -16.71
CA ARG A 14 5.93 22.08 -16.70
C ARG A 14 5.37 21.48 -15.42
N TYR A 15 5.90 20.36 -14.96
CA TYR A 15 5.45 19.73 -13.71
C TYR A 15 5.74 20.62 -12.51
N CYS A 16 6.92 21.23 -12.45
CA CYS A 16 7.22 22.21 -11.39
C CYS A 16 6.27 23.43 -11.45
N ALA A 17 5.91 23.90 -12.65
CA ALA A 17 4.94 24.99 -12.81
C ALA A 17 3.53 24.60 -12.29
N HIS A 18 3.18 23.32 -12.27
CA HIS A 18 1.98 22.80 -11.61
C HIS A 18 2.18 22.51 -10.11
N GLY A 19 3.32 22.85 -9.53
CA GLY A 19 3.62 22.66 -8.11
C GLY A 19 4.00 21.24 -7.71
N LEU A 20 4.42 20.39 -8.68
CA LEU A 20 4.80 19.02 -8.38
C LEU A 20 6.21 18.92 -7.77
N SER A 21 6.35 18.16 -6.71
CA SER A 21 7.60 17.75 -6.11
C SER A 21 8.19 16.58 -6.90
N LEU A 22 9.24 16.83 -7.67
CA LEU A 22 9.76 15.87 -8.63
C LEU A 22 10.82 14.95 -8.05
N LEU A 23 10.83 13.73 -8.55
CA LEU A 23 11.81 12.69 -8.29
C LEU A 23 12.41 12.19 -9.62
N SER A 24 13.68 11.76 -9.57
CA SER A 24 14.24 10.99 -10.69
C SER A 24 14.08 9.50 -10.43
N THR A 25 13.75 8.74 -11.46
CA THR A 25 13.81 7.28 -11.42
C THR A 25 15.01 6.77 -12.19
N GLU A 26 15.52 5.60 -11.81
CA GLU A 26 16.58 4.94 -12.60
C GLU A 26 16.08 4.65 -14.02
N PRO A 27 16.99 4.66 -15.01
CA PRO A 27 16.62 4.38 -16.38
C PRO A 27 15.89 3.05 -16.54
N ASN A 28 14.76 3.07 -17.26
CA ASN A 28 13.92 1.90 -17.54
C ASN A 28 13.38 1.18 -16.29
N THR A 29 13.23 1.91 -15.18
CA THR A 29 12.60 1.41 -13.96
C THR A 29 11.56 2.41 -13.44
N LYS A 30 10.81 1.99 -12.40
CA LYS A 30 9.97 2.89 -11.60
C LYS A 30 10.63 3.26 -10.26
N HIS A 31 11.83 2.73 -10.00
CA HIS A 31 12.53 2.92 -8.74
C HIS A 31 13.17 4.32 -8.68
N PRO A 32 12.95 5.07 -7.60
CA PRO A 32 13.67 6.32 -7.38
C PRO A 32 15.19 6.08 -7.37
N ALA A 33 15.94 6.99 -8.01
CA ALA A 33 17.37 6.83 -8.27
C ALA A 33 18.28 7.22 -7.09
N TYR A 34 17.74 7.54 -5.91
CA TYR A 34 18.52 7.99 -4.78
C TYR A 34 17.84 7.69 -3.42
N ALA A 35 18.65 7.57 -2.38
CA ALA A 35 18.15 7.36 -1.01
C ALA A 35 17.47 8.62 -0.45
N GLY A 36 16.46 8.42 0.39
CA GLY A 36 15.70 9.53 0.98
C GLY A 36 14.79 10.28 0.00
N TRP A 37 14.48 9.67 -1.15
CA TRP A 37 13.60 10.23 -2.18
C TRP A 37 12.22 10.61 -1.66
N ASN A 38 11.74 9.96 -0.61
CA ASN A 38 10.44 10.21 0.03
C ASN A 38 10.44 11.40 0.99
N LYS A 39 11.54 12.13 1.09
CA LYS A 39 11.64 13.36 1.86
C LYS A 39 11.38 14.55 0.95
N PRO A 40 10.44 15.47 1.29
CA PRO A 40 10.10 16.61 0.44
C PRO A 40 11.28 17.51 0.07
N GLU A 41 12.22 17.68 1.00
CA GLU A 41 13.44 18.48 0.81
C GLU A 41 14.41 17.92 -0.24
N ASN A 42 14.27 16.65 -0.60
CA ASN A 42 15.11 15.99 -1.60
C ASN A 42 14.49 16.03 -3.01
N ALA A 43 13.51 16.89 -3.24
CA ALA A 43 12.91 17.07 -4.58
C ALA A 43 13.96 17.51 -5.60
N ILE A 44 13.88 16.97 -6.81
CA ILE A 44 14.84 17.20 -7.90
C ILE A 44 14.43 18.42 -8.73
N SER A 45 15.37 19.33 -8.97
CA SER A 45 15.13 20.46 -9.89
C SER A 45 15.15 20.01 -11.36
N PRO A 46 14.44 20.73 -12.28
CA PRO A 46 14.42 20.39 -13.71
C PRO A 46 15.80 20.32 -14.38
N SER A 47 16.77 21.07 -13.87
CA SER A 47 18.14 21.08 -14.40
C SER A 47 18.85 19.73 -14.30
N PHE A 48 18.42 18.85 -13.40
CA PHE A 48 18.96 17.49 -13.25
C PHE A 48 18.96 16.73 -14.59
N TRP A 49 17.88 16.82 -15.36
CA TRP A 49 17.75 16.10 -16.62
C TRP A 49 18.59 16.65 -17.77
N ASN A 50 19.27 17.80 -17.58
CA ASN A 50 20.30 18.24 -18.51
C ASN A 50 21.48 17.27 -18.54
N ILE A 51 21.84 16.74 -17.38
CA ILE A 51 22.99 15.85 -17.17
C ILE A 51 22.58 14.39 -17.25
N HIS A 52 21.35 14.08 -16.79
CA HIS A 52 20.79 12.73 -16.68
C HIS A 52 19.56 12.50 -17.57
N PRO A 53 19.63 12.68 -18.89
CA PRO A 53 18.45 12.65 -19.77
C PRO A 53 17.81 11.27 -19.94
N ARG A 54 18.44 10.21 -19.45
CA ARG A 54 17.88 8.84 -19.45
C ARG A 54 17.10 8.49 -18.19
N HIS A 55 17.26 9.28 -17.13
CA HIS A 55 16.48 9.09 -15.91
C HIS A 55 15.02 9.48 -16.14
N GLY A 56 14.10 8.69 -15.58
CA GLY A 56 12.68 9.02 -15.63
C GLY A 56 12.30 10.16 -14.68
N ILE A 57 11.07 10.63 -14.81
CA ILE A 57 10.45 11.64 -13.95
C ILE A 57 9.32 10.96 -13.17
N ALA A 58 9.25 11.22 -11.88
CA ALA A 58 8.11 10.86 -11.04
C ALA A 58 7.74 12.05 -10.15
N ALA A 59 6.55 12.04 -9.60
CA ALA A 59 6.11 12.98 -8.57
C ALA A 59 5.98 12.27 -7.24
N LEU A 60 6.39 12.92 -6.15
CA LEU A 60 6.06 12.54 -4.79
C LEU A 60 4.66 13.09 -4.48
N LEU A 61 3.66 12.22 -4.32
CA LEU A 61 2.25 12.62 -4.34
C LEU A 61 1.88 13.60 -3.24
N GLY A 62 2.12 13.28 -1.98
CA GLY A 62 1.73 14.14 -0.87
C GLY A 62 2.31 15.56 -0.97
N PRO A 63 3.65 15.74 -1.09
CA PRO A 63 4.26 17.07 -1.27
C PRO A 63 3.82 17.80 -2.55
N SER A 64 3.35 17.06 -3.57
CA SER A 64 2.77 17.65 -4.78
C SER A 64 1.31 18.09 -4.59
N GLY A 65 0.70 17.82 -3.43
CA GLY A 65 -0.73 18.04 -3.21
C GLY A 65 -1.60 17.18 -4.13
N LEU A 66 -1.16 15.97 -4.45
CA LEU A 66 -1.82 15.07 -5.39
C LEU A 66 -2.15 13.72 -4.76
N VAL A 67 -3.16 13.09 -5.34
CA VAL A 67 -3.50 11.69 -5.18
C VAL A 67 -3.78 11.08 -6.55
N SER A 68 -3.74 9.75 -6.64
CA SER A 68 -4.07 9.07 -7.89
C SER A 68 -4.89 7.80 -7.67
N VAL A 69 -5.63 7.41 -8.71
CA VAL A 69 -6.30 6.11 -8.82
C VAL A 69 -5.61 5.36 -9.95
N ASP A 70 -4.81 4.36 -9.61
CA ASP A 70 -4.05 3.53 -10.54
C ASP A 70 -4.86 2.26 -10.85
N VAL A 71 -5.31 2.11 -12.08
CA VAL A 71 -6.16 1.00 -12.53
C VAL A 71 -5.27 -0.06 -13.15
N ASP A 72 -5.05 -1.18 -12.44
CA ASP A 72 -4.16 -2.26 -12.88
C ASP A 72 -4.89 -3.37 -13.66
N ASP A 73 -6.20 -3.49 -13.49
CA ASP A 73 -7.06 -4.42 -14.24
C ASP A 73 -8.34 -3.70 -14.64
N GLU A 74 -8.35 -3.11 -15.84
CA GLU A 74 -9.46 -2.32 -16.36
C GLU A 74 -10.75 -3.16 -16.46
N ALA A 75 -10.63 -4.40 -16.93
CA ALA A 75 -11.78 -5.29 -17.13
C ALA A 75 -12.52 -5.65 -15.83
N VAL A 76 -11.80 -5.59 -14.70
CA VAL A 76 -12.38 -5.85 -13.37
C VAL A 76 -12.68 -4.55 -12.63
N ALA A 77 -11.76 -3.58 -12.64
CA ALA A 77 -11.93 -2.35 -11.89
C ALA A 77 -13.13 -1.51 -12.33
N GLU A 78 -13.33 -1.39 -13.65
CA GLU A 78 -14.42 -0.57 -14.20
C GLU A 78 -15.79 -1.05 -13.76
N PRO A 79 -16.20 -2.32 -13.99
CA PRO A 79 -17.50 -2.81 -13.55
C PRO A 79 -17.64 -2.86 -12.03
N VAL A 80 -16.56 -3.17 -11.29
CA VAL A 80 -16.60 -3.16 -9.83
C VAL A 80 -16.86 -1.76 -9.30
N LEU A 81 -16.08 -0.76 -9.70
CA LEU A 81 -16.25 0.61 -9.22
C LEU A 81 -17.57 1.24 -9.68
N GLN A 82 -18.07 0.86 -10.85
CA GLN A 82 -19.40 1.26 -11.33
C GLN A 82 -20.51 0.85 -10.36
N THR A 83 -20.42 -0.33 -9.70
CA THR A 83 -21.41 -0.76 -8.69
C THR A 83 -21.43 0.13 -7.44
N PHE A 84 -20.37 0.92 -7.25
CA PHE A 84 -20.25 1.90 -6.15
C PHE A 84 -20.46 3.34 -6.63
N GLY A 85 -20.98 3.54 -7.83
CA GLY A 85 -21.29 4.85 -8.40
C GLY A 85 -20.07 5.61 -8.94
N VAL A 86 -18.92 4.93 -9.15
CA VAL A 86 -17.73 5.53 -9.75
C VAL A 86 -17.62 5.07 -11.20
N ASP A 87 -17.85 6.00 -12.12
CA ASP A 87 -17.65 5.80 -13.56
C ASP A 87 -16.22 6.16 -13.95
N LEU A 88 -15.34 5.14 -13.95
CA LEU A 88 -13.92 5.32 -14.30
C LEU A 88 -13.72 5.80 -15.74
N LEU A 89 -14.57 5.37 -16.68
CA LEU A 89 -14.45 5.77 -18.09
C LEU A 89 -14.81 7.24 -18.27
N ALA A 90 -15.86 7.71 -17.60
CA ALA A 90 -16.22 9.14 -17.62
C ALA A 90 -15.12 9.99 -16.97
N LEU A 91 -14.54 9.55 -15.85
CA LEU A 91 -13.44 10.25 -15.18
C LEU A 91 -12.18 10.27 -16.06
N ARG A 92 -11.86 9.17 -16.73
CA ARG A 92 -10.76 9.08 -17.70
C ARG A 92 -10.93 10.04 -18.87
N ALA A 93 -12.14 10.15 -19.40
CA ALA A 93 -12.44 11.06 -20.50
C ALA A 93 -12.37 12.54 -20.10
N ALA A 94 -12.75 12.86 -18.85
CA ALA A 94 -12.88 14.24 -18.36
C ALA A 94 -11.62 14.81 -17.70
N GLY A 95 -10.81 13.96 -17.06
CA GLY A 95 -9.71 14.39 -16.19
C GLY A 95 -8.32 14.03 -16.65
N PRO A 96 -7.27 14.53 -15.96
CA PRO A 96 -5.89 14.16 -16.22
C PRO A 96 -5.67 12.66 -16.07
N CYS A 97 -5.24 12.03 -17.17
CA CYS A 97 -5.04 10.60 -17.26
C CYS A 97 -3.68 10.28 -17.87
N ILE A 98 -2.89 9.46 -17.16
CA ILE A 98 -1.63 8.90 -17.64
C ILE A 98 -1.89 7.48 -18.13
N VAL A 99 -1.39 7.15 -19.31
CA VAL A 99 -1.46 5.81 -19.89
C VAL A 99 -0.05 5.23 -20.02
N GLY A 100 0.11 4.00 -19.54
CA GLY A 100 1.29 3.16 -19.71
C GLY A 100 0.87 1.80 -20.24
N ARG A 101 0.99 0.77 -19.40
CA ARG A 101 0.36 -0.54 -19.66
C ARG A 101 -1.15 -0.48 -19.37
N HIS A 102 -1.50 0.20 -18.32
CA HIS A 102 -2.83 0.51 -17.82
C HIS A 102 -2.95 2.03 -17.68
N TYR A 103 -3.99 2.52 -17.05
CA TYR A 103 -4.16 3.96 -16.89
C TYR A 103 -4.24 4.40 -15.42
N ARG A 104 -3.92 5.66 -15.20
CA ARG A 104 -3.95 6.30 -13.89
C ARG A 104 -4.62 7.65 -13.99
N LEU A 105 -5.61 7.87 -13.14
CA LEU A 105 -6.30 9.14 -12.96
C LEU A 105 -5.59 9.94 -11.87
N MET A 106 -5.44 11.25 -12.09
CA MET A 106 -4.75 12.11 -11.13
C MET A 106 -5.65 13.24 -10.65
N PHE A 107 -5.63 13.48 -9.36
CA PHE A 107 -6.48 14.44 -8.69
C PHE A 107 -5.68 15.30 -7.72
N ARG A 108 -6.21 16.49 -7.38
CA ARG A 108 -5.72 17.28 -6.27
C ARG A 108 -6.13 16.59 -4.95
N ALA A 109 -5.16 16.45 -4.06
CA ALA A 109 -5.42 15.91 -2.73
C ALA A 109 -6.38 16.85 -1.96
N PRO A 110 -7.33 16.31 -1.19
CA PRO A 110 -8.09 17.08 -0.23
C PRO A 110 -7.18 17.50 0.94
N ASP A 111 -7.65 18.49 1.72
CA ASP A 111 -6.98 18.92 2.95
C ASP A 111 -7.28 17.92 4.09
N MET A 112 -6.81 16.69 3.91
CA MET A 112 -6.90 15.61 4.90
C MET A 112 -5.87 14.53 4.62
N ASP A 113 -5.45 13.82 5.65
CA ASP A 113 -4.51 12.70 5.54
C ASP A 113 -5.19 11.48 4.90
N LEU A 114 -4.80 11.22 3.66
CA LEU A 114 -5.16 10.00 2.96
C LEU A 114 -3.97 9.03 2.97
N ILE A 115 -4.25 7.75 3.19
CA ILE A 115 -3.25 6.70 3.12
C ILE A 115 -3.45 5.84 1.88
N HIS A 116 -2.36 5.29 1.37
CA HIS A 116 -2.37 4.36 0.23
C HIS A 116 -3.27 3.15 0.51
N ARG A 117 -4.08 2.78 -0.46
CA ARG A 117 -5.01 1.65 -0.39
C ARG A 117 -4.92 0.82 -1.66
N THR A 118 -4.96 -0.51 -1.53
CA THR A 118 -4.89 -1.44 -2.66
C THR A 118 -6.04 -2.43 -2.60
N LEU A 119 -6.88 -2.46 -3.64
CA LEU A 119 -7.87 -3.51 -3.85
C LEU A 119 -7.22 -4.66 -4.61
N LYS A 120 -7.29 -5.84 -4.03
CA LYS A 120 -6.79 -7.08 -4.64
C LYS A 120 -7.89 -8.13 -4.71
N TRP A 121 -7.89 -8.90 -5.78
CA TRP A 121 -8.70 -10.11 -5.90
C TRP A 121 -7.81 -11.35 -5.93
N PRO A 122 -8.29 -12.51 -5.43
CA PRO A 122 -7.56 -13.77 -5.60
C PRO A 122 -7.43 -14.07 -7.09
N LYS A 123 -6.34 -14.67 -7.50
CA LYS A 123 -6.21 -15.16 -8.89
C LYS A 123 -7.09 -16.38 -9.08
N LYS A 124 -7.71 -16.50 -10.26
CA LYS A 124 -8.62 -17.60 -10.56
C LYS A 124 -7.92 -18.95 -10.53
N GLU A 125 -6.73 -19.03 -11.13
CA GLU A 125 -5.93 -20.26 -11.25
C GLU A 125 -5.11 -20.56 -9.98
N GLU A 126 -4.82 -19.52 -9.19
CA GLU A 126 -4.01 -19.59 -7.97
C GLU A 126 -4.68 -18.84 -6.82
N PRO A 127 -5.71 -19.41 -6.17
CA PRO A 127 -6.49 -18.68 -5.16
C PRO A 127 -5.72 -18.21 -3.92
N ARG A 128 -4.52 -18.77 -3.71
CA ARG A 128 -3.60 -18.33 -2.63
C ARG A 128 -2.79 -17.09 -3.01
N SER A 129 -2.74 -16.72 -4.29
CA SER A 129 -2.14 -15.49 -4.78
C SER A 129 -3.21 -14.49 -5.18
N SER A 130 -2.85 -13.20 -5.25
CA SER A 130 -3.78 -12.13 -5.59
C SER A 130 -3.20 -11.23 -6.68
N SER A 131 -4.11 -10.64 -7.48
CA SER A 131 -3.78 -9.58 -8.42
C SER A 131 -4.29 -8.25 -7.89
N VAL A 132 -3.53 -7.20 -8.11
CA VAL A 132 -3.99 -5.83 -7.88
C VAL A 132 -5.03 -5.49 -8.95
N ILE A 133 -6.14 -4.90 -8.52
CA ILE A 133 -7.23 -4.44 -9.39
C ILE A 133 -7.15 -2.93 -9.56
N VAL A 134 -7.07 -2.21 -8.43
CA VAL A 134 -6.95 -0.77 -8.40
C VAL A 134 -6.23 -0.34 -7.13
N GLU A 135 -5.43 0.72 -7.24
CA GLU A 135 -4.78 1.36 -6.11
C GLU A 135 -5.27 2.81 -5.96
N PHE A 136 -5.62 3.19 -4.75
CA PHE A 136 -5.87 4.56 -4.35
C PHE A 136 -4.60 5.06 -3.66
N ARG A 137 -3.85 5.93 -4.33
CA ARG A 137 -2.46 6.28 -4.01
C ARG A 137 -2.37 7.68 -3.41
N ALA A 138 -1.77 7.79 -2.22
CA ALA A 138 -1.61 9.06 -1.50
C ALA A 138 -0.37 9.02 -0.60
N GLY A 139 0.03 10.17 -0.09
CA GLY A 139 1.11 10.32 0.88
C GLY A 139 2.50 10.29 0.25
N LEU A 140 3.48 9.74 0.98
CA LEU A 140 4.89 9.75 0.58
C LEU A 140 5.23 8.60 -0.38
N ILE A 141 4.46 8.46 -1.44
CA ILE A 141 4.69 7.52 -2.54
C ILE A 141 4.92 8.25 -3.85
N SER A 142 5.62 7.60 -4.77
CA SER A 142 5.98 8.18 -6.06
C SER A 142 5.09 7.66 -7.18
N ASP A 143 4.66 8.55 -8.05
CA ASP A 143 4.00 8.20 -9.31
C ASP A 143 4.85 8.62 -10.50
N THR A 144 5.12 7.64 -11.36
CA THR A 144 5.88 7.87 -12.60
C THR A 144 5.07 8.73 -13.56
N LEU A 145 5.72 9.76 -14.11
CA LEU A 145 5.13 10.73 -15.02
C LEU A 145 5.68 10.57 -16.46
N PRO A 146 4.89 10.96 -17.47
CA PRO A 146 5.41 11.10 -18.84
C PRO A 146 6.59 12.07 -18.91
N PRO A 147 7.58 11.86 -19.81
CA PRO A 147 7.69 10.82 -20.80
C PRO A 147 8.55 9.63 -20.36
N THR A 148 8.58 9.31 -19.08
CA THR A 148 9.36 8.18 -18.54
C THR A 148 9.02 6.88 -19.28
N ILE A 149 10.02 6.04 -19.54
CA ILE A 149 9.81 4.75 -20.19
C ILE A 149 9.24 3.75 -19.20
N HIS A 150 8.15 3.09 -19.61
CA HIS A 150 7.55 2.02 -18.81
C HIS A 150 8.42 0.75 -18.90
N PRO A 151 8.91 0.19 -17.77
CA PRO A 151 9.89 -0.92 -17.80
C PRO A 151 9.35 -2.19 -18.45
N GLY A 152 8.06 -2.47 -18.32
CA GLY A 152 7.45 -3.70 -18.86
C GLY A 152 7.05 -3.62 -20.33
N THR A 153 6.83 -2.41 -20.88
CA THR A 153 6.43 -2.23 -22.30
C THR A 153 7.52 -1.64 -23.16
N GLY A 154 8.55 -1.02 -22.57
CA GLY A 154 9.58 -0.26 -23.28
C GLY A 154 9.07 1.03 -23.93
N MET A 155 7.81 1.36 -23.77
CA MET A 155 7.17 2.56 -24.34
C MET A 155 7.10 3.68 -23.30
N PRO A 156 7.11 4.96 -23.72
CA PRO A 156 6.96 6.05 -22.78
C PRO A 156 5.53 6.10 -22.22
N TYR A 157 5.44 6.41 -20.92
CA TYR A 157 4.18 6.91 -20.37
C TYR A 157 3.74 8.16 -21.14
N ARG A 158 2.46 8.32 -21.35
CA ARG A 158 1.89 9.47 -22.04
C ARG A 158 0.66 10.01 -21.30
N TRP A 159 0.46 11.31 -21.43
CA TRP A 159 -0.83 11.91 -21.08
C TRP A 159 -1.84 11.58 -22.17
N GLU A 160 -2.93 10.93 -21.81
CA GLU A 160 -4.14 10.86 -22.62
C GLU A 160 -4.87 12.21 -22.54
N ASN A 161 -5.08 12.68 -21.32
CA ASN A 161 -5.56 14.03 -21.02
C ASN A 161 -4.55 14.73 -20.11
N PRO A 162 -3.79 15.70 -20.60
CA PRO A 162 -2.83 16.43 -19.76
C PRO A 162 -3.55 17.44 -18.84
N PRO A 163 -2.98 17.76 -17.66
CA PRO A 163 -3.56 18.69 -16.70
C PRO A 163 -3.40 20.16 -17.15
N ARG A 164 -4.07 20.57 -18.23
CA ARG A 164 -3.93 21.92 -18.82
C ARG A 164 -4.37 23.02 -17.85
N SER A 165 -5.43 22.78 -17.10
CA SER A 165 -6.01 23.71 -16.12
C SER A 165 -5.69 23.30 -14.67
N GLY A 166 -4.70 22.42 -14.48
CA GLY A 166 -4.39 21.83 -13.18
C GLY A 166 -5.12 20.50 -12.95
N PHE A 167 -5.09 20.03 -11.71
CA PHE A 167 -5.70 18.77 -11.32
C PHE A 167 -7.05 19.04 -10.66
N PRO A 168 -8.13 18.36 -11.07
CA PRO A 168 -9.44 18.49 -10.42
C PRO A 168 -9.40 17.89 -9.02
N SER A 169 -10.34 18.28 -8.17
CA SER A 169 -10.54 17.62 -6.86
C SER A 169 -10.94 16.16 -7.04
N VAL A 170 -10.63 15.33 -6.04
CA VAL A 170 -11.11 13.95 -6.00
C VAL A 170 -12.64 13.95 -6.00
N PRO A 171 -13.30 13.16 -6.86
CA PRO A 171 -14.75 13.01 -6.82
C PRO A 171 -15.25 12.46 -5.47
N ASP A 172 -16.41 12.94 -5.01
CA ASP A 172 -16.98 12.56 -3.70
C ASP A 172 -17.20 11.05 -3.59
N GLN A 173 -17.57 10.39 -4.68
CA GLN A 173 -17.76 8.94 -4.72
C GLN A 173 -16.44 8.19 -4.44
N ILE A 174 -15.33 8.64 -5.03
CA ILE A 174 -13.99 8.07 -4.75
C ILE A 174 -13.61 8.35 -3.30
N MET A 175 -13.85 9.57 -2.81
CA MET A 175 -13.56 9.93 -1.42
C MET A 175 -14.32 9.05 -0.44
N ALA A 176 -15.60 8.79 -0.67
CA ALA A 176 -16.42 7.92 0.16
C ALA A 176 -15.84 6.50 0.24
N LEU A 177 -15.41 5.93 -0.91
CA LEU A 177 -14.76 4.61 -0.93
C LEU A 177 -13.41 4.61 -0.20
N TRP A 178 -12.65 5.69 -0.30
CA TRP A 178 -11.36 5.82 0.37
C TRP A 178 -11.51 5.91 1.89
N GLN A 179 -12.49 6.67 2.36
CA GLN A 179 -12.78 6.85 3.78
C GLN A 179 -13.33 5.56 4.41
N ASP A 180 -14.26 4.88 3.73
CA ASP A 180 -14.83 3.62 4.20
C ASP A 180 -14.20 2.40 3.51
N TRP A 181 -12.86 2.41 3.43
CA TRP A 181 -12.10 1.43 2.66
C TRP A 181 -12.40 -0.02 3.02
N ASN A 182 -12.54 -0.34 4.31
CA ASN A 182 -12.75 -1.72 4.75
C ASN A 182 -14.09 -2.27 4.27
N GLU A 183 -15.13 -1.47 4.33
CA GLU A 183 -16.46 -1.85 3.84
C GLU A 183 -16.46 -1.93 2.32
N PHE A 184 -15.86 -0.97 1.62
CA PHE A 184 -15.67 -1.02 0.18
C PHE A 184 -14.95 -2.32 -0.23
N LYS A 185 -13.79 -2.61 0.36
CA LYS A 185 -12.99 -3.79 0.07
C LYS A 185 -13.78 -5.08 0.27
N ARG A 186 -14.50 -5.19 1.41
CA ARG A 186 -15.34 -6.34 1.73
C ARG A 186 -16.41 -6.57 0.66
N LYS A 187 -17.13 -5.52 0.27
CA LYS A 187 -18.17 -5.58 -0.77
C LYS A 187 -17.57 -5.88 -2.14
N ALA A 188 -16.48 -5.20 -2.50
CA ALA A 188 -15.81 -5.42 -3.78
C ALA A 188 -15.29 -6.86 -3.92
N LEU A 189 -14.79 -7.47 -2.83
CA LEU A 189 -14.35 -8.87 -2.83
C LEU A 189 -15.56 -9.82 -3.03
N SER A 190 -16.73 -9.51 -2.50
CA SER A 190 -17.95 -10.34 -2.70
C SER A 190 -18.45 -10.32 -4.14
N LEU A 191 -18.02 -9.38 -4.96
CA LEU A 191 -18.30 -9.33 -6.40
C LEU A 191 -17.37 -10.23 -7.22
N CYS A 192 -16.29 -10.77 -6.64
CA CYS A 192 -15.37 -11.67 -7.33
C CYS A 192 -16.03 -13.04 -7.57
N PRO A 193 -16.29 -13.45 -8.82
CA PRO A 193 -17.05 -14.68 -9.10
C PRO A 193 -16.35 -15.96 -8.65
N TRP A 194 -15.05 -15.89 -8.44
CA TRP A 194 -14.20 -17.02 -8.00
C TRP A 194 -13.57 -16.80 -6.62
N ALA A 195 -14.02 -15.78 -5.90
CA ALA A 195 -13.58 -15.64 -4.51
C ALA A 195 -13.95 -16.93 -3.75
N PRO A 196 -13.03 -17.50 -2.96
CA PRO A 196 -13.41 -18.60 -2.08
C PRO A 196 -14.60 -18.14 -1.25
N ALA A 197 -15.61 -19.01 -1.12
CA ALA A 197 -16.73 -18.72 -0.23
C ALA A 197 -16.17 -18.23 1.11
N PRO A 198 -16.70 -17.12 1.68
CA PRO A 198 -16.25 -16.65 2.96
C PRO A 198 -16.26 -17.86 3.91
N ALA A 199 -15.10 -18.14 4.52
CA ALA A 199 -15.04 -19.20 5.51
C ALA A 199 -16.23 -19.02 6.43
N PRO A 200 -17.07 -20.06 6.66
CA PRO A 200 -18.23 -19.92 7.51
C PRO A 200 -17.73 -19.21 8.79
N ALA A 201 -18.40 -18.10 9.11
CA ALA A 201 -18.03 -17.30 10.28
C ALA A 201 -17.75 -18.31 11.40
N PRO A 202 -16.56 -18.26 12.04
CA PRO A 202 -16.23 -19.25 13.05
C PRO A 202 -17.47 -19.32 13.92
N ARG A 203 -18.18 -20.48 13.86
CA ARG A 203 -19.38 -20.65 14.68
C ARG A 203 -18.91 -20.23 16.04
N LEU A 204 -19.46 -19.13 16.54
CA LEU A 204 -19.28 -18.73 17.93
C LEU A 204 -19.66 -20.02 18.68
N ARG A 205 -18.64 -20.83 19.00
CA ARG A 205 -18.84 -21.93 19.92
C ARG A 205 -19.41 -21.25 21.13
N THR A 206 -20.67 -21.50 21.33
CA THR A 206 -21.36 -21.09 22.56
C THR A 206 -20.37 -21.33 23.65
N ARG A 207 -19.91 -20.24 24.23
CA ARG A 207 -18.90 -20.18 25.28
C ARG A 207 -19.29 -21.20 26.32
N THR A 208 -18.73 -22.40 26.22
CA THR A 208 -18.74 -23.32 27.35
C THR A 208 -18.01 -22.54 28.41
N GLN A 209 -18.73 -22.12 29.43
CA GLN A 209 -18.22 -21.34 30.54
C GLN A 209 -17.00 -22.08 31.10
N ILE A 210 -15.83 -21.59 30.73
CA ILE A 210 -14.61 -21.88 31.49
C ILE A 210 -14.82 -21.11 32.78
N ARG A 211 -15.17 -21.80 33.81
CA ARG A 211 -15.21 -21.31 35.19
C ARG A 211 -13.78 -20.90 35.54
N GLY A 212 -13.53 -19.60 35.64
CA GLY A 212 -12.24 -19.03 36.05
C GLY A 212 -11.58 -18.23 34.95
N SER A 213 -11.66 -16.90 35.06
CA SER A 213 -10.79 -15.84 34.50
C SER A 213 -10.16 -16.04 33.13
N GLY A 214 -10.62 -15.31 32.13
CA GLY A 214 -9.85 -14.93 30.96
C GLY A 214 -9.55 -16.07 29.98
N SER A 215 -9.62 -15.80 28.68
CA SER A 215 -9.14 -16.75 27.68
C SER A 215 -7.60 -16.90 27.80
N VAL A 216 -7.04 -18.05 27.42
CA VAL A 216 -5.58 -18.27 27.36
C VAL A 216 -4.90 -17.15 26.58
N ILE A 217 -5.55 -16.64 25.56
CA ILE A 217 -5.06 -15.52 24.73
C ILE A 217 -5.00 -14.23 25.53
N ASP A 218 -6.08 -13.91 26.28
CA ASP A 218 -6.11 -12.70 27.10
C ASP A 218 -5.05 -12.77 28.21
N ALA A 219 -4.89 -13.94 28.84
CA ALA A 219 -3.86 -14.16 29.85
C ALA A 219 -2.45 -14.05 29.25
N PHE A 220 -2.24 -14.57 28.04
CA PHE A 220 -0.97 -14.45 27.33
C PHE A 220 -0.65 -12.99 26.98
N ASN A 221 -1.60 -12.28 26.43
CA ASN A 221 -1.45 -10.85 26.09
C ASN A 221 -1.21 -9.97 27.31
N ALA A 222 -1.79 -10.31 28.46
CA ALA A 222 -1.53 -9.61 29.70
C ALA A 222 -0.15 -9.90 30.31
N ALA A 223 0.41 -11.08 30.06
CA ALA A 223 1.69 -11.53 30.60
C ALA A 223 2.90 -11.18 29.72
N HIS A 224 2.71 -10.85 28.45
CA HIS A 224 3.80 -10.71 27.49
C HIS A 224 3.74 -9.35 26.74
N ASP A 225 4.90 -8.75 26.57
CA ASP A 225 5.10 -7.55 25.75
C ASP A 225 5.46 -7.94 24.32
N VAL A 226 4.75 -7.36 23.35
CA VAL A 226 4.99 -7.57 21.91
C VAL A 226 6.44 -7.26 21.51
N ALA A 227 7.02 -6.18 22.06
CA ALA A 227 8.38 -5.78 21.75
C ALA A 227 9.39 -6.82 22.22
N GLN A 228 9.20 -7.39 23.40
CA GLN A 228 10.06 -8.46 23.93
C GLN A 228 10.01 -9.72 23.06
N ILE A 229 8.81 -10.14 22.61
CA ILE A 229 8.67 -11.30 21.72
C ILE A 229 9.41 -11.06 20.41
N LEU A 230 9.30 -9.89 19.82
CA LEU A 230 10.00 -9.54 18.59
C LEU A 230 11.52 -9.59 18.79
N GLU A 231 12.05 -9.00 19.87
CA GLU A 231 13.48 -9.01 20.18
C GLU A 231 14.01 -10.44 20.38
N GLN A 232 13.26 -11.29 21.05
CA GLN A 232 13.59 -12.72 21.22
C GLN A 232 13.63 -13.48 19.88
N GLN A 233 12.87 -13.04 18.89
CA GLN A 233 12.85 -13.62 17.55
C GLN A 233 13.85 -12.95 16.59
N GLY A 234 14.79 -12.17 17.12
CA GLY A 234 15.88 -11.56 16.36
C GLY A 234 15.51 -10.28 15.62
N TYR A 235 14.34 -9.70 15.89
CA TYR A 235 13.98 -8.39 15.35
C TYR A 235 14.74 -7.29 16.08
N GLN A 236 15.33 -6.38 15.31
CA GLN A 236 16.13 -5.30 15.87
C GLN A 236 15.29 -4.06 16.14
N ARG A 237 15.20 -3.66 17.39
CA ARG A 237 14.46 -2.46 17.80
C ARG A 237 15.19 -1.18 17.42
N ARG A 238 14.46 -0.23 16.85
CA ARG A 238 14.90 1.13 16.50
C ARG A 238 13.84 2.14 16.96
N GLY A 239 13.82 2.46 18.25
CA GLY A 239 12.78 3.30 18.86
C GLY A 239 11.42 2.61 18.88
N LYS A 240 10.41 3.19 18.21
CA LYS A 240 9.06 2.59 18.03
C LYS A 240 8.99 1.65 16.81
N ARG A 241 10.11 1.34 16.15
CA ARG A 241 10.14 0.48 14.97
C ARG A 241 11.04 -0.72 15.19
N PHE A 242 10.78 -1.78 14.39
CA PHE A 242 11.61 -2.98 14.36
C PHE A 242 12.01 -3.30 12.91
N ALA A 243 13.25 -3.78 12.74
CA ALA A 243 13.73 -4.36 11.51
C ALA A 243 13.64 -5.88 11.59
N SER A 244 13.17 -6.52 10.52
CA SER A 244 13.11 -7.98 10.42
C SER A 244 14.51 -8.61 10.44
N PRO A 245 14.67 -9.83 10.95
CA PRO A 245 15.95 -10.53 10.93
C PRO A 245 16.55 -10.58 9.51
N GLY A 246 17.85 -10.31 9.38
CA GLY A 246 18.56 -10.34 8.10
C GLY A 246 18.33 -9.11 7.19
N THR A 247 17.61 -8.09 7.64
CA THR A 247 17.44 -6.83 6.88
C THR A 247 18.23 -5.69 7.53
N GLU A 248 19.27 -5.18 6.85
CA GLU A 248 20.12 -4.13 7.42
C GLU A 248 19.47 -2.73 7.41
N HIS A 249 18.48 -2.45 6.56
CA HIS A 249 18.11 -1.07 6.22
C HIS A 249 16.68 -0.64 6.51
N ALA A 250 15.71 -1.53 6.68
CA ALA A 250 14.31 -1.14 6.78
C ALA A 250 13.63 -1.60 8.07
N ALA A 251 13.41 -0.68 9.00
CA ALA A 251 12.56 -0.90 10.17
C ALA A 251 11.08 -0.73 9.78
N GLY A 252 10.51 -1.73 9.11
CA GLY A 252 9.16 -1.67 8.55
C GLY A 252 8.05 -2.14 9.49
N ILE A 253 8.38 -2.58 10.70
CA ILE A 253 7.39 -2.97 11.72
C ILE A 253 7.27 -1.81 12.71
N VAL A 254 6.06 -1.35 12.96
CA VAL A 254 5.75 -0.20 13.81
C VAL A 254 5.03 -0.66 15.06
N LEU A 255 5.54 -0.33 16.24
CA LEU A 255 4.86 -0.49 17.51
C LEU A 255 3.86 0.66 17.69
N THR A 256 2.59 0.30 17.84
CA THR A 256 1.51 1.27 18.10
C THR A 256 1.46 1.66 19.58
N ASP A 257 0.78 2.77 19.88
CA ASP A 257 0.62 3.25 21.25
C ASP A 257 -0.27 2.30 22.11
N GLU A 258 -1.02 1.41 21.46
CA GLU A 258 -1.85 0.36 22.07
C GLU A 258 -1.06 -0.92 22.40
N GLY A 259 0.27 -0.93 22.21
CA GLY A 259 1.11 -2.11 22.44
C GLY A 259 0.90 -3.23 21.41
N ARG A 260 0.49 -2.89 20.19
CA ARG A 260 0.37 -3.81 19.04
C ARG A 260 1.43 -3.47 18.00
N VAL A 261 1.69 -4.37 17.06
CA VAL A 261 2.61 -4.09 15.95
C VAL A 261 1.92 -4.20 14.61
N PHE A 262 2.30 -3.34 13.68
CA PHE A 262 1.88 -3.36 12.29
C PHE A 262 3.09 -3.50 11.37
N CYS A 263 3.05 -4.44 10.42
CA CYS A 263 4.14 -4.71 9.50
C CYS A 263 3.83 -4.18 8.10
N HIS A 264 4.74 -3.34 7.58
CA HIS A 264 4.68 -2.79 6.22
C HIS A 264 5.44 -3.64 5.18
N HIS A 265 6.14 -4.69 5.58
CA HIS A 265 6.93 -5.54 4.68
C HIS A 265 6.15 -6.75 4.21
N ALA A 266 5.87 -6.82 2.91
CA ALA A 266 5.08 -7.89 2.31
C ALA A 266 5.70 -9.31 2.45
N GLY A 267 7.02 -9.40 2.65
CA GLY A 267 7.74 -10.66 2.82
C GLY A 267 7.96 -11.12 4.26
N ASP A 268 7.51 -10.33 5.25
CA ASP A 268 7.66 -10.67 6.67
C ASP A 268 6.49 -11.56 7.13
N PRO A 269 6.69 -12.56 8.00
CA PRO A 269 5.62 -13.37 8.56
C PRO A 269 4.50 -12.57 9.26
N LEU A 270 4.83 -11.37 9.76
CA LEU A 270 3.88 -10.44 10.36
C LEU A 270 3.14 -9.57 9.33
N SER A 271 3.41 -9.75 8.04
CA SER A 271 2.73 -8.99 6.99
C SER A 271 1.25 -9.35 6.93
N SER A 272 0.42 -8.42 7.33
CA SER A 272 -1.04 -8.53 7.25
C SER A 272 -1.66 -7.13 7.16
N GLU A 273 -2.97 -7.09 7.00
CA GLU A 273 -3.74 -5.84 6.99
C GLU A 273 -4.15 -5.37 8.40
N HIS A 274 -3.72 -6.11 9.43
CA HIS A 274 -4.09 -5.85 10.83
C HIS A 274 -2.85 -5.66 11.70
N SER A 275 -3.02 -4.92 12.78
CA SER A 275 -2.04 -4.89 13.85
C SER A 275 -2.13 -6.19 14.67
N HIS A 276 -0.98 -6.71 15.09
CA HIS A 276 -0.83 -7.94 15.85
C HIS A 276 -0.60 -7.64 17.32
N ASP A 277 -1.30 -8.36 18.20
CA ASP A 277 -1.00 -8.38 19.63
C ASP A 277 0.10 -9.41 19.96
N ALA A 278 0.42 -9.55 21.24
CA ALA A 278 1.49 -10.46 21.69
C ALA A 278 1.23 -11.93 21.30
N PHE A 279 -0.02 -12.38 21.42
CA PHE A 279 -0.38 -13.75 21.02
C PHE A 279 -0.33 -13.96 19.51
N ASP A 280 -0.74 -12.98 18.71
CA ASP A 280 -0.65 -13.06 17.26
C ASP A 280 0.82 -13.15 16.80
N VAL A 281 1.70 -12.31 17.34
CA VAL A 281 3.15 -12.35 17.05
C VAL A 281 3.75 -13.69 17.44
N TYR A 282 3.44 -14.18 18.63
CA TYR A 282 3.87 -15.50 19.10
C TYR A 282 3.41 -16.61 18.17
N ARG A 283 2.13 -16.62 17.79
CA ARG A 283 1.53 -17.60 16.88
C ARG A 283 2.20 -17.59 15.49
N LEU A 284 2.39 -16.41 14.93
CA LEU A 284 2.95 -16.27 13.58
C LEU A 284 4.43 -16.66 13.53
N LEU A 285 5.22 -16.22 14.50
CA LEU A 285 6.68 -16.40 14.47
C LEU A 285 7.15 -17.74 15.03
N GLN A 286 6.48 -18.28 16.05
CA GLN A 286 6.92 -19.52 16.70
C GLN A 286 6.12 -20.76 16.30
N HIS A 287 4.88 -20.57 15.80
CA HIS A 287 4.00 -21.67 15.41
C HIS A 287 3.58 -21.62 13.93
N GLY A 288 4.25 -20.81 13.10
CA GLY A 288 3.97 -20.73 11.67
C GLY A 288 2.50 -20.41 11.34
N GLY A 289 1.79 -19.74 12.27
CA GLY A 289 0.37 -19.40 12.12
C GLY A 289 -0.60 -20.46 12.66
N ASP A 290 -0.14 -21.62 13.13
CA ASP A 290 -1.02 -22.66 13.69
C ASP A 290 -1.61 -22.21 15.04
N PHE A 291 -2.89 -21.90 15.00
CA PHE A 291 -3.63 -21.40 16.15
C PHE A 291 -3.74 -22.42 17.29
N ARG A 292 -3.98 -23.70 16.97
CA ARG A 292 -4.16 -24.76 18.00
C ARG A 292 -2.87 -25.04 18.73
N SER A 293 -1.77 -25.15 17.98
CA SER A 293 -0.45 -25.35 18.55
C SER A 293 -0.06 -24.17 19.47
N ALA A 294 -0.27 -22.94 19.02
CA ALA A 294 0.04 -21.75 19.77
C ALA A 294 -0.78 -21.63 21.08
N VAL A 295 -2.10 -21.89 21.03
CA VAL A 295 -2.94 -21.87 22.24
C VAL A 295 -2.50 -22.93 23.24
N LYS A 296 -2.20 -24.15 22.78
CA LYS A 296 -1.73 -25.23 23.65
C LYS A 296 -0.41 -24.87 24.34
N ALA A 297 0.56 -24.36 23.57
CA ALA A 297 1.85 -23.95 24.10
C ALA A 297 1.74 -22.76 25.06
N ALA A 298 0.89 -21.77 24.75
CA ALA A 298 0.61 -20.64 25.62
C ALA A 298 -0.03 -21.08 26.95
N ALA A 299 -0.99 -22.00 26.91
CA ALA A 299 -1.61 -22.55 28.10
C ALA A 299 -0.58 -23.27 29.00
N GLN A 300 0.34 -24.06 28.38
CA GLN A 300 1.44 -24.72 29.09
C GLN A 300 2.38 -23.69 29.73
N ALA A 301 2.80 -22.67 28.97
CA ALA A 301 3.71 -21.64 29.47
C ALA A 301 3.14 -20.82 30.63
N LEU A 302 1.81 -20.63 30.64
CA LEU A 302 1.10 -19.90 31.68
C LEU A 302 0.66 -20.81 32.86
N GLY A 303 0.93 -22.10 32.82
CA GLY A 303 0.49 -23.06 33.85
C GLY A 303 -1.04 -23.22 33.92
N LEU A 304 -1.75 -22.97 32.79
CA LEU A 304 -3.20 -23.05 32.66
C LEU A 304 -3.68 -24.42 32.16
N ASN A 305 -2.86 -25.44 32.29
CA ASN A 305 -3.23 -26.83 31.94
C ASN A 305 -4.00 -27.47 33.07
N GLU A 306 -5.19 -27.97 32.80
CA GLU A 306 -5.77 -29.10 33.55
C GLU A 306 -5.25 -30.42 33.02
#